data_a46243e832a7d713fd3c61915e65693c
#
_entry.id   a46243e832a7d713fd3c61915e65693c
#
_cell.length_a   1.000
_cell.length_b   1.000
_cell.length_c   1.000
_cell.angle_alpha   90.00
_cell.angle_beta   90.00
_cell.angle_gamma   90.00
#
_symmetry.space_group_name_H-M   'P 1'
#
loop_
_entity.id
_entity.type
_entity.pdbx_description
1 polymer ?
#
loop_
_entity_poly.entity_id
_entity_poly.type
_entity_poly.pdbx_seq_one_letter_code
_entity_poly.pdbx_strand_id
1 'polypeptide(L)'
;MKITLLSAFVAILIVVNNPSISNSASIIPPAEIIFHWEDHFNNKEKEKIETWLNKTALATQQTVGNYPFDIHFYIHRADNAKEPVPWGNTERSEIQGVTFHVNPNFSLEEFLHDWTAPHEISHLAIPFPGKSNRWFSEGFATYMQGQILIEMGEFTPEQIETKYQKKLSNCRPYYQSDSPFIVVADSLKRNHHYPEMYWGSVTFFVNMDQHLQKSEGKSLNELLQEYQACCRSNDKNLNDLIRSFDRLTNDTYPSDLLEAYRFGKAREVMSEVGK
;
A
#
# COMPACT_ATOMS: atom_id res chain seq x y z
N MET A 1 -5.24 -67.84 51.05
CA MET A 1 -4.19 -66.83 51.16
C MET A 1 -3.93 -66.35 49.72
N LYS A 2 -4.51 -65.20 49.35
CA LYS A 2 -4.38 -64.63 48.00
C LYS A 2 -3.34 -63.50 48.08
N ILE A 3 -2.25 -63.66 47.34
CA ILE A 3 -1.20 -62.64 47.23
C ILE A 3 -1.54 -61.78 46.01
N THR A 4 -1.83 -60.53 46.24
CA THR A 4 -2.08 -59.53 45.20
C THR A 4 -0.75 -58.85 44.88
N LEU A 5 -0.22 -59.03 43.66
CA LEU A 5 0.94 -58.31 43.13
C LEU A 5 0.49 -56.92 42.62
N LEU A 6 1.02 -55.89 43.23
CA LEU A 6 0.87 -54.51 42.79
C LEU A 6 1.97 -54.21 41.78
N SER A 7 1.59 -54.01 40.49
CA SER A 7 2.50 -53.53 39.45
C SER A 7 2.55 -52.02 39.49
N ALA A 8 3.70 -51.45 39.84
CA ALA A 8 3.95 -50.05 39.75
C ALA A 8 4.31 -49.65 38.32
N PHE A 9 3.46 -48.87 37.63
CA PHE A 9 3.79 -48.23 36.36
C PHE A 9 4.59 -46.93 36.67
N VAL A 10 5.88 -46.94 36.24
CA VAL A 10 6.69 -45.74 36.22
C VAL A 10 6.41 -45.01 34.92
N ALA A 11 5.68 -43.88 34.97
CA ALA A 11 5.49 -43.02 33.83
C ALA A 11 6.74 -42.14 33.64
N ILE A 12 7.51 -42.38 32.57
CA ILE A 12 8.61 -41.51 32.16
C ILE A 12 7.99 -40.32 31.44
N LEU A 13 7.97 -39.15 32.06
CA LEU A 13 7.66 -37.88 31.42
C LEU A 13 8.85 -37.46 30.54
N ILE A 14 8.72 -37.66 29.21
CA ILE A 14 9.64 -37.06 28.24
C ILE A 14 9.24 -35.58 28.10
N VAL A 15 9.99 -34.68 28.72
CA VAL A 15 9.88 -33.25 28.48
C VAL A 15 10.55 -32.98 27.12
N VAL A 16 9.74 -32.85 26.07
CA VAL A 16 10.22 -32.36 24.78
C VAL A 16 10.39 -30.85 24.90
N ASN A 17 11.61 -30.39 25.11
CA ASN A 17 11.97 -29.00 24.95
C ASN A 17 11.92 -28.67 23.44
N ASN A 18 10.81 -28.14 22.96
CA ASN A 18 10.76 -27.46 21.69
C ASN A 18 11.49 -26.11 21.85
N PRO A 19 12.61 -25.86 21.16
CA PRO A 19 13.15 -24.52 21.10
C PRO A 19 12.14 -23.68 20.33
N SER A 20 11.44 -22.79 21.04
CA SER A 20 10.69 -21.71 20.44
C SER A 20 11.71 -20.88 19.66
N ILE A 21 11.73 -21.02 18.33
CA ILE A 21 12.40 -20.08 17.44
C ILE A 21 11.58 -18.81 17.56
N SER A 22 11.96 -17.93 18.48
CA SER A 22 11.51 -16.55 18.46
C SER A 22 12.13 -15.93 17.21
N ASN A 23 11.39 -15.89 16.12
CA ASN A 23 11.64 -14.94 15.05
C ASN A 23 11.44 -13.55 15.68
N SER A 24 12.52 -12.97 16.21
CA SER A 24 12.57 -11.56 16.49
C SER A 24 12.56 -10.86 15.11
N ALA A 25 11.36 -10.60 14.59
CA ALA A 25 11.22 -9.62 13.52
C ALA A 25 11.95 -8.36 14.01
N SER A 26 12.95 -7.91 13.29
CA SER A 26 13.66 -6.68 13.62
C SER A 26 12.63 -5.55 13.55
N ILE A 27 12.29 -4.97 14.70
CA ILE A 27 11.38 -3.82 14.76
C ILE A 27 12.13 -2.67 14.08
N ILE A 28 11.73 -2.33 12.85
CA ILE A 28 12.23 -1.14 12.16
C ILE A 28 11.63 0.06 12.90
N PRO A 29 12.45 1.00 13.41
CA PRO A 29 11.93 2.22 14.02
C PRO A 29 11.17 3.06 12.95
N PRO A 30 10.26 3.96 13.36
CA PRO A 30 9.65 4.90 12.44
C PRO A 30 10.72 5.68 11.66
N ALA A 31 10.51 5.86 10.37
CA ALA A 31 11.39 6.64 9.51
C ALA A 31 11.45 8.10 9.98
N GLU A 32 12.64 8.70 9.94
CA GLU A 32 12.79 10.15 10.15
C GLU A 32 12.19 10.91 8.96
N ILE A 33 11.56 12.05 9.24
CA ILE A 33 10.94 12.91 8.22
C ILE A 33 11.77 14.18 8.09
N ILE A 34 12.27 14.44 6.88
CA ILE A 34 13.17 15.54 6.57
C ILE A 34 12.48 16.48 5.58
N PHE A 35 12.32 17.75 5.97
CA PHE A 35 11.68 18.78 5.16
C PHE A 35 12.71 19.62 4.42
N HIS A 36 12.52 19.77 3.10
CA HIS A 36 13.26 20.67 2.22
C HIS A 36 12.30 21.73 1.68
N TRP A 37 12.54 22.96 2.08
CA TRP A 37 11.73 24.11 1.67
C TRP A 37 12.37 24.75 0.45
N GLU A 38 11.82 24.47 -0.73
CA GLU A 38 12.39 24.92 -2.00
C GLU A 38 11.97 26.36 -2.35
N ASP A 39 10.92 26.85 -1.67
CA ASP A 39 10.44 28.23 -1.78
C ASP A 39 10.29 28.88 -0.40
N HIS A 40 9.99 30.18 -0.41
CA HIS A 40 9.77 30.92 0.84
C HIS A 40 8.40 30.62 1.44
N PHE A 41 8.38 30.13 2.68
CA PHE A 41 7.19 29.92 3.51
C PHE A 41 7.37 30.61 4.84
N ASN A 42 6.35 31.31 5.33
CA ASN A 42 6.37 31.85 6.68
C ASN A 42 6.16 30.74 7.74
N ASN A 43 6.42 31.05 9.01
CA ASN A 43 6.36 30.05 10.09
C ASN A 43 5.00 29.37 10.23
N LYS A 44 3.88 30.10 10.04
CA LYS A 44 2.53 29.51 10.13
C LYS A 44 2.22 28.57 8.98
N GLU A 45 2.70 28.89 7.78
CA GLU A 45 2.56 28.02 6.61
C GLU A 45 3.38 26.75 6.81
N LYS A 46 4.61 26.86 7.31
CA LYS A 46 5.47 25.71 7.61
C LYS A 46 4.84 24.82 8.65
N GLU A 47 4.43 25.35 9.79
CA GLU A 47 3.77 24.60 10.86
C GLU A 47 2.54 23.81 10.37
N LYS A 48 1.72 24.43 9.53
CA LYS A 48 0.54 23.79 8.93
C LYS A 48 0.93 22.63 8.00
N ILE A 49 1.87 22.86 7.10
CA ILE A 49 2.31 21.84 6.12
C ILE A 49 3.05 20.68 6.84
N GLU A 50 3.89 20.99 7.82
CA GLU A 50 4.54 20.00 8.67
C GLU A 50 3.51 19.16 9.44
N THR A 51 2.48 19.80 10.02
CA THR A 51 1.39 19.10 10.72
C THR A 51 0.68 18.12 9.80
N TRP A 52 0.31 18.54 8.59
CA TRP A 52 -0.33 17.71 7.59
C TRP A 52 0.56 16.53 7.18
N LEU A 53 1.80 16.78 6.75
CA LEU A 53 2.69 15.75 6.22
C LEU A 53 3.16 14.78 7.31
N ASN A 54 3.43 15.25 8.53
CA ASN A 54 3.74 14.38 9.66
C ASN A 54 2.57 13.44 10.00
N LYS A 55 1.34 13.96 10.05
CA LYS A 55 0.14 13.14 10.29
C LYS A 55 -0.03 12.09 9.19
N THR A 56 0.13 12.49 7.94
CA THR A 56 -0.01 11.58 6.79
C THR A 56 1.09 10.52 6.79
N ALA A 57 2.35 10.89 7.00
CA ALA A 57 3.47 9.95 7.01
C ALA A 57 3.37 8.96 8.18
N LEU A 58 2.95 9.42 9.36
CA LEU A 58 2.70 8.55 10.50
C LEU A 58 1.59 7.53 10.18
N ALA A 59 0.44 8.00 9.70
CA ALA A 59 -0.67 7.11 9.32
C ALA A 59 -0.26 6.13 8.20
N THR A 60 0.56 6.58 7.24
CA THR A 60 1.08 5.69 6.21
C THR A 60 1.93 4.57 6.83
N GLN A 61 2.86 4.89 7.73
CA GLN A 61 3.69 3.89 8.39
C GLN A 61 2.88 2.96 9.30
N GLN A 62 1.84 3.45 9.95
CA GLN A 62 0.89 2.62 10.72
C GLN A 62 0.13 1.65 9.82
N THR A 63 -0.21 2.08 8.61
CA THR A 63 -0.93 1.26 7.64
C THR A 63 -0.05 0.21 6.97
N VAL A 64 1.11 0.61 6.43
CA VAL A 64 1.95 -0.27 5.59
C VAL A 64 3.20 -0.81 6.29
N GLY A 65 3.51 -0.35 7.50
CA GLY A 65 4.74 -0.64 8.22
C GLY A 65 5.80 0.48 8.09
N ASN A 66 6.73 0.51 9.03
CA ASN A 66 7.81 1.50 9.04
C ASN A 66 8.75 1.33 7.85
N TYR A 67 9.08 2.43 7.20
CA TYR A 67 10.02 2.41 6.08
C TYR A 67 11.45 2.17 6.57
N PRO A 68 12.26 1.38 5.83
CA PRO A 68 13.66 1.12 6.20
C PRO A 68 14.62 2.23 5.73
N PHE A 69 14.13 3.46 5.53
CA PHE A 69 14.85 4.64 5.08
C PHE A 69 14.12 5.91 5.53
N ASP A 70 14.82 7.02 5.60
CA ASP A 70 14.24 8.33 5.91
C ASP A 70 13.42 8.86 4.74
N ILE A 71 12.37 9.63 5.05
CA ILE A 71 11.46 10.21 4.06
C ILE A 71 11.78 11.69 3.88
N HIS A 72 12.13 12.10 2.68
CA HIS A 72 12.42 13.47 2.33
C HIS A 72 11.21 14.13 1.64
N PHE A 73 10.75 15.27 2.15
CA PHE A 73 9.70 16.06 1.51
C PHE A 73 10.29 17.36 0.94
N TYR A 74 10.15 17.55 -0.36
CA TYR A 74 10.54 18.74 -1.10
C TYR A 74 9.29 19.58 -1.38
N ILE A 75 9.22 20.80 -0.81
CA ILE A 75 8.01 21.61 -0.77
C ILE A 75 8.16 22.85 -1.64
N HIS A 76 7.38 22.92 -2.71
CA HIS A 76 7.27 24.08 -3.62
C HIS A 76 5.94 24.82 -3.42
N ARG A 77 5.95 26.13 -3.67
CA ARG A 77 4.72 26.94 -3.64
C ARG A 77 3.96 26.86 -4.95
N ALA A 78 2.62 26.89 -4.84
CA ALA A 78 1.69 26.95 -5.96
C ALA A 78 0.51 27.88 -5.63
N ASP A 79 0.79 29.15 -5.30
CA ASP A 79 -0.17 30.11 -4.74
C ASP A 79 -1.46 30.33 -5.56
N ASN A 80 -1.41 30.07 -6.87
CA ASN A 80 -2.55 30.25 -7.77
C ASN A 80 -3.33 28.95 -8.02
N ALA A 81 -2.94 27.84 -7.37
CA ALA A 81 -3.66 26.59 -7.50
C ALA A 81 -5.07 26.68 -6.88
N LYS A 82 -6.00 25.89 -7.45
CA LYS A 82 -7.40 25.82 -6.99
C LYS A 82 -7.66 24.70 -5.99
N GLU A 83 -6.61 23.99 -5.61
CA GLU A 83 -6.61 22.86 -4.68
C GLU A 83 -5.38 22.95 -3.77
N PRO A 84 -5.41 22.32 -2.59
CA PRO A 84 -4.30 22.40 -1.63
C PRO A 84 -2.99 21.88 -2.22
N VAL A 85 -3.04 20.75 -2.94
CA VAL A 85 -1.88 20.04 -3.51
C VAL A 85 -2.13 19.73 -4.99
N PRO A 86 -1.89 20.69 -5.91
CA PRO A 86 -2.14 20.51 -7.34
C PRO A 86 -1.22 19.46 -7.98
N TRP A 87 -0.12 19.13 -7.33
CA TRP A 87 0.81 18.15 -7.86
C TRP A 87 1.70 17.53 -6.78
N GLY A 88 1.93 16.23 -6.90
CA GLY A 88 2.89 15.45 -6.14
C GLY A 88 3.67 14.49 -7.04
N ASN A 89 4.86 14.11 -6.64
CA ASN A 89 5.67 13.10 -7.34
C ASN A 89 6.61 12.40 -6.38
N THR A 90 6.59 11.08 -6.42
CA THR A 90 7.47 10.24 -5.60
C THR A 90 8.86 10.14 -6.20
N GLU A 91 9.87 10.48 -5.42
CA GLU A 91 11.29 10.38 -5.75
C GLU A 91 11.85 9.05 -5.24
N ARG A 92 12.45 8.27 -6.16
CA ARG A 92 13.06 6.96 -5.86
C ARG A 92 14.47 6.91 -6.42
N SER A 93 15.42 7.43 -5.67
CA SER A 93 16.84 7.41 -5.97
C SER A 93 17.62 6.86 -4.78
N GLU A 94 18.83 7.32 -4.54
CA GLU A 94 19.55 7.07 -3.28
C GLU A 94 18.79 7.68 -2.09
N ILE A 95 18.12 8.82 -2.32
CA ILE A 95 17.21 9.47 -1.37
C ILE A 95 15.77 9.14 -1.76
N GLN A 96 15.00 8.64 -0.80
CA GLN A 96 13.59 8.33 -0.99
C GLN A 96 12.74 9.51 -0.48
N GLY A 97 11.79 9.96 -1.26
CA GLY A 97 11.01 11.12 -0.85
C GLY A 97 9.85 11.45 -1.77
N VAL A 98 9.23 12.59 -1.52
CA VAL A 98 8.13 13.12 -2.32
C VAL A 98 8.31 14.61 -2.51
N THR A 99 8.16 15.05 -3.75
CA THR A 99 8.05 16.48 -4.09
C THR A 99 6.58 16.87 -4.13
N PHE A 100 6.22 17.94 -3.41
CA PHE A 100 4.87 18.49 -3.38
C PHE A 100 4.85 19.95 -3.84
N HIS A 101 3.91 20.30 -4.70
CA HIS A 101 3.52 21.66 -4.96
C HIS A 101 2.26 21.97 -4.14
N VAL A 102 2.31 23.01 -3.29
CA VAL A 102 1.23 23.30 -2.35
C VAL A 102 0.77 24.75 -2.44
N ASN A 103 -0.52 24.98 -2.30
CA ASN A 103 -1.07 26.31 -2.09
C ASN A 103 -1.28 26.55 -0.58
N PRO A 104 -0.40 27.28 0.09
CA PRO A 104 -0.46 27.45 1.53
C PRO A 104 -1.65 28.33 2.01
N ASN A 105 -2.47 28.88 1.10
CA ASN A 105 -3.67 29.65 1.46
C ASN A 105 -4.84 28.77 1.91
N PHE A 106 -4.81 27.47 1.59
CA PHE A 106 -5.81 26.51 2.07
C PHE A 106 -5.65 26.21 3.57
N SER A 107 -6.74 25.83 4.22
CA SER A 107 -6.76 25.44 5.63
C SER A 107 -6.06 24.09 5.88
N LEU A 108 -5.71 23.81 7.13
CA LEU A 108 -5.19 22.51 7.52
C LEU A 108 -6.20 21.38 7.22
N GLU A 109 -7.49 21.62 7.44
CA GLU A 109 -8.57 20.67 7.18
C GLU A 109 -8.62 20.28 5.70
N GLU A 110 -8.48 21.26 4.79
CA GLU A 110 -8.45 20.98 3.35
C GLU A 110 -7.23 20.16 2.94
N PHE A 111 -6.07 20.40 3.54
CA PHE A 111 -4.87 19.57 3.36
C PHE A 111 -5.07 18.14 3.89
N LEU A 112 -5.68 17.97 5.05
CA LEU A 112 -5.92 16.65 5.66
C LEU A 112 -6.91 15.82 4.84
N HIS A 113 -7.85 16.44 4.15
CA HIS A 113 -8.79 15.75 3.25
C HIS A 113 -8.24 15.54 1.83
N ASP A 114 -7.08 16.13 1.50
CA ASP A 114 -6.44 15.96 0.20
C ASP A 114 -5.83 14.55 0.08
N TRP A 115 -6.04 13.93 -1.07
CA TRP A 115 -5.63 12.55 -1.33
C TRP A 115 -4.18 12.42 -1.81
N THR A 116 -3.53 13.52 -2.22
CA THR A 116 -2.23 13.49 -2.92
C THR A 116 -1.11 12.98 -2.01
N ALA A 117 -1.00 13.48 -0.78
CA ALA A 117 0.05 13.00 0.12
C ALA A 117 -0.11 11.53 0.51
N PRO A 118 -1.30 11.04 0.93
CA PRO A 118 -1.49 9.59 1.14
C PRO A 118 -1.11 8.73 -0.08
N HIS A 119 -1.44 9.20 -1.29
CA HIS A 119 -1.10 8.52 -2.54
C HIS A 119 0.42 8.48 -2.77
N GLU A 120 1.07 9.65 -2.81
CA GLU A 120 2.49 9.74 -3.14
C GLU A 120 3.40 9.10 -2.09
N ILE A 121 3.10 9.26 -0.80
CA ILE A 121 3.88 8.64 0.26
C ILE A 121 3.74 7.11 0.24
N SER A 122 2.54 6.59 -0.08
CA SER A 122 2.32 5.15 -0.18
C SER A 122 3.18 4.48 -1.25
N HIS A 123 3.46 5.18 -2.34
CA HIS A 123 4.36 4.68 -3.38
C HIS A 123 5.72 4.24 -2.86
N LEU A 124 6.22 4.82 -1.77
CA LEU A 124 7.50 4.44 -1.16
C LEU A 124 7.47 3.05 -0.50
N ALA A 125 6.28 2.52 -0.18
CA ALA A 125 6.12 1.21 0.45
C ALA A 125 6.55 0.04 -0.45
N ILE A 126 6.55 0.23 -1.75
CA ILE A 126 6.94 -0.79 -2.72
C ILE A 126 8.13 -0.33 -3.57
N PRO A 127 8.96 -1.25 -4.12
CA PRO A 127 10.00 -0.88 -5.06
C PRO A 127 9.37 -0.32 -6.34
N PHE A 128 10.16 0.42 -7.13
CA PHE A 128 9.67 0.88 -8.43
C PHE A 128 9.37 -0.30 -9.36
N PRO A 129 8.11 -0.53 -9.74
CA PRO A 129 7.75 -1.74 -10.50
C PRO A 129 8.18 -1.68 -11.97
N GLY A 130 8.75 -0.56 -12.42
CA GLY A 130 9.14 -0.30 -13.81
C GLY A 130 8.06 0.42 -14.62
N LYS A 131 8.47 1.13 -15.67
CA LYS A 131 7.58 1.98 -16.49
C LYS A 131 6.44 1.20 -17.16
N SER A 132 6.66 -0.06 -17.52
CA SER A 132 5.65 -0.96 -18.09
C SER A 132 4.59 -1.43 -17.10
N ASN A 133 4.87 -1.34 -15.80
CA ASN A 133 3.96 -1.74 -14.71
C ASN A 133 3.38 -0.52 -13.98
N ARG A 134 3.25 0.62 -14.65
CA ARG A 134 2.70 1.83 -14.02
C ARG A 134 1.27 1.61 -13.49
N TRP A 135 0.48 0.81 -14.19
CA TRP A 135 -0.84 0.41 -13.73
C TRP A 135 -0.79 -0.18 -12.30
N PHE A 136 0.20 -1.04 -12.02
CA PHE A 136 0.37 -1.65 -10.69
C PHE A 136 0.73 -0.58 -9.65
N SER A 137 1.70 0.29 -9.94
CA SER A 137 2.11 1.36 -9.03
C SER A 137 0.95 2.29 -8.68
N GLU A 138 0.24 2.78 -9.69
CA GLU A 138 -0.87 3.72 -9.49
C GLU A 138 -2.08 3.06 -8.83
N GLY A 139 -2.36 1.79 -9.20
CA GLY A 139 -3.40 1.00 -8.54
C GLY A 139 -3.11 0.79 -7.05
N PHE A 140 -1.85 0.49 -6.71
CA PHE A 140 -1.38 0.38 -5.34
C PHE A 140 -1.64 1.67 -4.55
N ALA A 141 -1.10 2.78 -5.04
CA ALA A 141 -1.23 4.06 -4.34
C ALA A 141 -2.68 4.54 -4.25
N THR A 142 -3.49 4.28 -5.29
CA THR A 142 -4.92 4.60 -5.29
C THR A 142 -5.71 3.74 -4.28
N TYR A 143 -5.32 2.48 -4.07
CA TYR A 143 -5.88 1.65 -3.01
C TYR A 143 -5.43 2.15 -1.62
N MET A 144 -4.13 2.34 -1.44
CA MET A 144 -3.56 2.71 -0.14
C MET A 144 -3.98 4.10 0.33
N GLN A 145 -4.21 5.06 -0.58
CA GLN A 145 -4.68 6.40 -0.18
C GLN A 145 -5.98 6.35 0.63
N GLY A 146 -6.88 5.42 0.30
CA GLY A 146 -8.10 5.23 1.07
C GLY A 146 -7.84 4.64 2.46
N GLN A 147 -6.98 3.62 2.55
CA GLN A 147 -6.61 2.98 3.81
C GLN A 147 -5.91 3.98 4.75
N ILE A 148 -5.01 4.81 4.20
CA ILE A 148 -4.29 5.83 4.96
C ILE A 148 -5.24 6.94 5.45
N LEU A 149 -6.21 7.37 4.64
CA LEU A 149 -7.20 8.37 5.05
C LEU A 149 -8.13 7.84 6.16
N ILE A 150 -8.41 6.53 6.18
CA ILE A 150 -9.11 5.88 7.31
C ILE A 150 -8.22 5.93 8.57
N GLU A 151 -6.95 5.55 8.46
CA GLU A 151 -6.00 5.55 9.59
C GLU A 151 -5.77 6.97 10.13
N MET A 152 -5.79 7.99 9.28
CA MET A 152 -5.76 9.40 9.67
C MET A 152 -7.02 9.85 10.44
N GLY A 153 -8.11 9.06 10.38
CA GLY A 153 -9.42 9.42 10.94
C GLY A 153 -10.18 10.48 10.13
N GLU A 154 -9.77 10.75 8.89
CA GLU A 154 -10.42 11.75 8.02
C GLU A 154 -11.66 11.19 7.30
N PHE A 155 -11.68 9.86 7.08
CA PHE A 155 -12.81 9.16 6.47
C PHE A 155 -13.12 7.86 7.22
N THR A 156 -14.40 7.47 7.24
CA THR A 156 -14.77 6.15 7.76
C THR A 156 -14.55 5.05 6.72
N PRO A 157 -14.41 3.77 7.15
CA PRO A 157 -14.33 2.64 6.22
C PRO A 157 -15.49 2.61 5.21
N GLU A 158 -16.73 2.91 5.66
CA GLU A 158 -17.93 2.91 4.82
C GLU A 158 -17.89 4.01 3.76
N GLN A 159 -17.33 5.18 4.09
CA GLN A 159 -17.17 6.27 3.14
C GLN A 159 -16.15 5.90 2.04
N ILE A 160 -15.05 5.28 2.42
CA ILE A 160 -14.03 4.82 1.47
C ILE A 160 -14.56 3.68 0.61
N GLU A 161 -15.25 2.70 1.19
CA GLU A 161 -15.89 1.61 0.45
C GLU A 161 -16.90 2.14 -0.59
N THR A 162 -17.76 3.07 -0.18
CA THR A 162 -18.72 3.73 -1.09
C THR A 162 -18.02 4.45 -2.24
N LYS A 163 -16.92 5.14 -1.93
CA LYS A 163 -16.07 5.81 -2.93
C LYS A 163 -15.48 4.80 -3.91
N TYR A 164 -14.92 3.69 -3.41
CA TYR A 164 -14.34 2.63 -4.24
C TYR A 164 -15.38 2.01 -5.16
N GLN A 165 -16.51 1.58 -4.66
CA GLN A 165 -17.57 0.98 -5.46
C GLN A 165 -18.05 1.91 -6.56
N LYS A 166 -18.26 3.19 -6.26
CA LYS A 166 -18.64 4.21 -7.26
C LYS A 166 -17.57 4.35 -8.34
N LYS A 167 -16.29 4.45 -7.96
CA LYS A 167 -15.17 4.63 -8.90
C LYS A 167 -14.95 3.39 -9.75
N LEU A 168 -15.01 2.20 -9.15
CA LEU A 168 -14.89 0.92 -9.85
C LEU A 168 -16.05 0.72 -10.85
N SER A 169 -17.27 1.07 -10.46
CA SER A 169 -18.41 1.06 -11.38
C SER A 169 -18.21 1.97 -12.59
N ASN A 170 -17.67 3.17 -12.38
CA ASN A 170 -17.41 4.15 -13.43
C ASN A 170 -16.29 3.72 -14.39
N CYS A 171 -15.24 3.02 -13.91
CA CYS A 171 -14.15 2.57 -14.77
C CYS A 171 -14.42 1.24 -15.50
N ARG A 172 -15.34 0.41 -14.98
CA ARG A 172 -15.65 -0.92 -15.55
C ARG A 172 -15.97 -0.92 -17.05
N PRO A 173 -16.71 0.05 -17.63
CA PRO A 173 -16.98 0.11 -19.07
C PRO A 173 -15.72 0.20 -19.95
N TYR A 174 -14.65 0.80 -19.45
CA TYR A 174 -13.38 0.96 -20.19
C TYR A 174 -12.61 -0.35 -20.33
N TYR A 175 -12.91 -1.34 -19.47
CA TYR A 175 -12.27 -2.65 -19.44
C TYR A 175 -13.09 -3.76 -20.11
N GLN A 176 -14.13 -3.43 -20.86
CA GLN A 176 -14.93 -4.40 -21.62
C GLN A 176 -14.19 -4.82 -22.90
N SER A 177 -13.10 -5.60 -22.75
CA SER A 177 -12.19 -5.98 -23.83
C SER A 177 -11.71 -7.41 -23.66
N ASP A 178 -11.46 -8.11 -24.78
CA ASP A 178 -10.79 -9.40 -24.83
C ASP A 178 -9.25 -9.27 -24.80
N SER A 179 -8.73 -8.04 -24.88
CA SER A 179 -7.30 -7.79 -24.70
C SER A 179 -6.90 -8.00 -23.24
N PRO A 180 -5.62 -8.35 -22.97
CA PRO A 180 -5.09 -8.41 -21.61
C PRO A 180 -5.32 -7.11 -20.83
N PHE A 181 -5.55 -7.24 -19.51
CA PHE A 181 -5.81 -6.08 -18.64
C PHE A 181 -4.72 -5.01 -18.76
N ILE A 182 -3.45 -5.42 -18.71
CA ILE A 182 -2.32 -4.48 -18.82
C ILE A 182 -2.29 -3.71 -20.16
N VAL A 183 -2.75 -4.31 -21.24
CA VAL A 183 -2.83 -3.67 -22.56
C VAL A 183 -3.90 -2.59 -22.55
N VAL A 184 -5.05 -2.86 -21.93
CA VAL A 184 -6.13 -1.88 -21.76
C VAL A 184 -5.65 -0.72 -20.86
N ALA A 185 -5.07 -1.03 -19.70
CA ALA A 185 -4.55 -0.03 -18.78
C ALA A 185 -3.48 0.88 -19.44
N ASP A 186 -2.55 0.32 -20.21
CA ASP A 186 -1.55 1.09 -20.94
C ASP A 186 -2.18 1.95 -22.06
N SER A 187 -3.22 1.45 -22.73
CA SER A 187 -3.99 2.23 -23.70
C SER A 187 -4.71 3.42 -23.05
N LEU A 188 -5.34 3.21 -21.89
CA LEU A 188 -5.99 4.28 -21.11
C LEU A 188 -4.96 5.36 -20.75
N LYS A 189 -3.78 4.98 -20.26
CA LYS A 189 -2.69 5.90 -19.95
C LYS A 189 -2.26 6.71 -21.18
N ARG A 190 -2.03 6.06 -22.33
CA ARG A 190 -1.62 6.75 -23.57
C ARG A 190 -2.66 7.75 -24.07
N ASN A 191 -3.93 7.51 -23.79
CA ASN A 191 -5.05 8.37 -24.17
C ASN A 191 -5.45 9.37 -23.05
N HIS A 192 -4.61 9.56 -22.03
CA HIS A 192 -4.81 10.47 -20.90
C HIS A 192 -6.06 10.17 -20.04
N HIS A 193 -6.56 8.93 -20.07
CA HIS A 193 -7.60 8.41 -19.19
C HIS A 193 -6.99 7.91 -17.87
N TYR A 194 -6.24 8.77 -17.18
CA TYR A 194 -5.53 8.41 -15.95
C TYR A 194 -6.46 7.94 -14.82
N PRO A 195 -7.59 8.63 -14.53
CA PRO A 195 -8.49 8.17 -13.48
C PRO A 195 -9.02 6.76 -13.71
N GLU A 196 -9.39 6.42 -14.95
CA GLU A 196 -9.92 5.11 -15.30
C GLU A 196 -8.84 4.02 -15.20
N MET A 197 -7.61 4.34 -15.56
CA MET A 197 -6.47 3.43 -15.39
C MET A 197 -6.16 3.22 -13.91
N TYR A 198 -6.10 4.28 -13.10
CA TYR A 198 -5.83 4.19 -11.67
C TYR A 198 -6.88 3.33 -10.96
N TRP A 199 -8.14 3.67 -11.10
CA TRP A 199 -9.24 2.99 -10.45
C TRP A 199 -9.49 1.57 -10.97
N GLY A 200 -9.28 1.31 -12.25
CA GLY A 200 -9.31 -0.06 -12.77
C GLY A 200 -8.21 -0.92 -12.14
N SER A 201 -7.03 -0.35 -11.92
CA SER A 201 -5.89 -1.06 -11.34
C SER A 201 -6.02 -1.31 -9.83
N VAL A 202 -6.87 -0.57 -9.12
CA VAL A 202 -7.24 -0.85 -7.70
C VAL A 202 -7.76 -2.27 -7.52
N THR A 203 -8.40 -2.83 -8.54
CA THR A 203 -9.01 -4.16 -8.48
C THR A 203 -8.01 -5.27 -8.14
N PHE A 204 -6.74 -5.13 -8.52
CA PHE A 204 -5.68 -6.07 -8.14
C PHE A 204 -5.54 -6.14 -6.60
N PHE A 205 -5.51 -4.99 -5.95
CA PHE A 205 -5.30 -4.90 -4.51
C PHE A 205 -6.54 -5.25 -3.71
N VAL A 206 -7.73 -4.96 -4.24
CA VAL A 206 -9.01 -5.44 -3.67
C VAL A 206 -9.06 -6.96 -3.69
N ASN A 207 -8.74 -7.60 -4.82
CA ASN A 207 -8.71 -9.06 -4.93
C ASN A 207 -7.66 -9.68 -4.01
N MET A 208 -6.47 -9.07 -3.92
CA MET A 208 -5.41 -9.50 -3.02
C MET A 208 -5.87 -9.46 -1.55
N ASP A 209 -6.42 -8.33 -1.11
CA ASP A 209 -6.91 -8.15 0.26
C ASP A 209 -8.03 -9.13 0.60
N GLN A 210 -9.01 -9.31 -0.29
CA GLN A 210 -10.09 -10.27 -0.10
C GLN A 210 -9.59 -11.72 -0.02
N HIS A 211 -8.61 -12.10 -0.84
CA HIS A 211 -8.01 -13.43 -0.77
C HIS A 211 -7.32 -13.63 0.59
N LEU A 212 -6.50 -12.70 1.02
CA LEU A 212 -5.80 -12.76 2.31
C LEU A 212 -6.77 -12.88 3.48
N GLN A 213 -7.85 -12.09 3.47
CA GLN A 213 -8.88 -12.17 4.51
C GLN A 213 -9.57 -13.54 4.55
N LYS A 214 -9.84 -14.15 3.38
CA LYS A 214 -10.51 -15.46 3.29
C LYS A 214 -9.59 -16.62 3.63
N SER A 215 -8.33 -16.60 3.20
CA SER A 215 -7.37 -17.72 3.34
C SER A 215 -6.59 -17.68 4.64
N GLU A 216 -6.23 -16.49 5.13
CA GLU A 216 -5.33 -16.32 6.26
C GLU A 216 -5.93 -15.52 7.42
N GLY A 217 -7.11 -14.92 7.23
CA GLY A 217 -7.69 -13.97 8.20
C GLY A 217 -6.87 -12.68 8.37
N LYS A 218 -6.08 -12.32 7.37
CA LYS A 218 -5.10 -11.26 7.34
C LYS A 218 -5.47 -10.21 6.29
N SER A 219 -5.20 -8.96 6.56
CA SER A 219 -5.38 -7.87 5.59
C SER A 219 -4.12 -7.66 4.72
N LEU A 220 -4.30 -6.96 3.61
CA LEU A 220 -3.16 -6.49 2.79
C LEU A 220 -2.25 -5.53 3.58
N ASN A 221 -2.82 -4.74 4.49
CA ASN A 221 -2.03 -3.85 5.35
C ASN A 221 -1.07 -4.65 6.23
N GLU A 222 -1.53 -5.74 6.85
CA GLU A 222 -0.68 -6.61 7.67
C GLU A 222 0.40 -7.32 6.83
N LEU A 223 0.08 -7.78 5.63
CA LEU A 223 1.09 -8.32 4.71
C LEU A 223 2.16 -7.27 4.35
N LEU A 224 1.76 -6.01 4.12
CA LEU A 224 2.69 -4.92 3.83
C LEU A 224 3.59 -4.60 5.03
N GLN A 225 3.06 -4.63 6.26
CA GLN A 225 3.86 -4.43 7.48
C GLN A 225 4.94 -5.51 7.62
N GLU A 226 4.59 -6.78 7.39
CA GLU A 226 5.58 -7.88 7.35
C GLU A 226 6.59 -7.68 6.23
N TYR A 227 6.14 -7.25 5.05
CA TYR A 227 6.98 -6.96 3.90
C TYR A 227 8.00 -5.85 4.19
N GLN A 228 7.61 -4.75 4.85
CA GLN A 228 8.55 -3.70 5.25
C GLN A 228 9.63 -4.27 6.18
N ALA A 229 9.22 -5.09 7.14
CA ALA A 229 10.15 -5.63 8.16
C ALA A 229 11.20 -6.59 7.59
N CYS A 230 10.94 -7.30 6.49
CA CYS A 230 11.87 -8.32 5.97
C CYS A 230 12.52 -7.97 4.65
N CYS A 231 11.78 -7.34 3.75
CA CYS A 231 12.02 -7.56 2.34
C CYS A 231 12.19 -6.25 1.55
N ARG A 232 11.53 -5.17 1.95
CA ARG A 232 11.49 -3.89 1.22
C ARG A 232 12.88 -3.35 0.85
N SER A 233 13.87 -3.47 1.74
CA SER A 233 15.24 -3.01 1.48
C SER A 233 15.96 -3.77 0.36
N ASN A 234 15.56 -5.02 0.13
CA ASN A 234 16.25 -5.93 -0.79
C ASN A 234 15.58 -5.99 -2.16
N ASP A 235 14.26 -5.86 -2.22
CA ASP A 235 13.49 -5.98 -3.45
C ASP A 235 13.67 -4.72 -4.33
N LYS A 236 13.88 -4.94 -5.63
CA LYS A 236 14.24 -3.88 -6.59
C LYS A 236 13.18 -3.63 -7.65
N ASN A 237 12.25 -4.55 -7.85
CA ASN A 237 11.26 -4.49 -8.92
C ASN A 237 9.98 -5.27 -8.56
N LEU A 238 8.99 -5.24 -9.45
CA LEU A 238 7.70 -5.91 -9.25
C LEU A 238 7.84 -7.44 -9.04
N ASN A 239 8.73 -8.11 -9.75
CA ASN A 239 8.85 -9.56 -9.63
C ASN A 239 9.47 -9.95 -8.27
N ASP A 240 10.39 -9.13 -7.73
CA ASP A 240 10.94 -9.35 -6.39
C ASP A 240 9.83 -9.18 -5.33
N LEU A 241 9.05 -8.09 -5.44
CA LEU A 241 7.90 -7.81 -4.56
C LEU A 241 6.90 -8.98 -4.52
N ILE A 242 6.47 -9.44 -5.69
CA ILE A 242 5.48 -10.53 -5.79
C ILE A 242 6.04 -11.84 -5.21
N ARG A 243 7.30 -12.18 -5.49
CA ARG A 243 7.94 -13.35 -4.85
C ARG A 243 8.05 -13.21 -3.33
N SER A 244 8.22 -11.99 -2.83
CA SER A 244 8.22 -11.75 -1.40
C SER A 244 6.82 -11.94 -0.81
N PHE A 245 5.77 -11.52 -1.51
CA PHE A 245 4.39 -11.78 -1.12
C PHE A 245 4.07 -13.28 -1.11
N ASP A 246 4.42 -14.03 -2.18
CA ASP A 246 4.23 -15.50 -2.22
C ASP A 246 4.90 -16.20 -1.01
N ARG A 247 6.11 -15.76 -0.62
CA ARG A 247 6.81 -16.33 0.53
C ARG A 247 6.14 -15.99 1.86
N LEU A 248 5.66 -14.74 2.02
CA LEU A 248 5.05 -14.26 3.25
C LEU A 248 3.67 -14.88 3.49
N THR A 249 2.94 -15.17 2.42
CA THR A 249 1.63 -15.83 2.47
C THR A 249 1.73 -17.35 2.40
N ASN A 250 2.91 -17.89 2.08
CA ASN A 250 3.10 -19.31 1.75
C ASN A 250 2.07 -19.80 0.70
N ASP A 251 1.72 -18.95 -0.26
CA ASP A 251 0.72 -19.15 -1.31
C ASP A 251 1.26 -18.60 -2.63
N THR A 252 0.81 -19.14 -3.77
CA THR A 252 1.13 -18.66 -5.12
C THR A 252 0.12 -17.65 -5.65
N TYR A 253 -0.92 -17.37 -4.88
CA TYR A 253 -1.99 -16.45 -5.33
C TYR A 253 -1.48 -15.06 -5.77
N PRO A 254 -0.52 -14.40 -5.10
CA PRO A 254 0.06 -13.14 -5.59
C PRO A 254 0.64 -13.24 -7.01
N SER A 255 1.40 -14.29 -7.30
CA SER A 255 1.95 -14.58 -8.63
C SER A 255 0.85 -14.92 -9.64
N ASP A 256 -0.10 -15.78 -9.28
CA ASP A 256 -1.20 -16.19 -10.15
C ASP A 256 -2.10 -15.01 -10.51
N LEU A 257 -2.37 -14.13 -9.55
CA LEU A 257 -3.12 -12.90 -9.77
C LEU A 257 -2.37 -11.97 -10.73
N LEU A 258 -1.06 -11.79 -10.55
CA LEU A 258 -0.26 -10.97 -11.47
C LEU A 258 -0.31 -11.52 -12.91
N GLU A 259 -0.22 -12.84 -13.09
CA GLU A 259 -0.34 -13.51 -14.38
C GLU A 259 -1.73 -13.31 -14.99
N ALA A 260 -2.79 -13.39 -14.18
CA ALA A 260 -4.16 -13.12 -14.64
C ALA A 260 -4.30 -11.69 -15.18
N TYR A 261 -3.69 -10.70 -14.53
CA TYR A 261 -3.71 -9.31 -15.02
C TYR A 261 -2.83 -9.11 -16.27
N ARG A 262 -1.73 -9.83 -16.38
CA ARG A 262 -0.82 -9.75 -17.53
C ARG A 262 -1.38 -10.38 -18.79
N PHE A 263 -2.11 -11.50 -18.67
CA PHE A 263 -2.48 -12.33 -19.80
C PHE A 263 -3.99 -12.57 -19.92
N GLY A 264 -4.74 -12.43 -18.82
CA GLY A 264 -6.18 -12.61 -18.79
C GLY A 264 -6.93 -11.45 -19.44
N LYS A 265 -8.08 -11.75 -20.01
CA LYS A 265 -8.93 -10.75 -20.66
C LYS A 265 -9.43 -9.72 -19.65
N ALA A 266 -9.32 -8.44 -19.99
CA ALA A 266 -9.70 -7.35 -19.10
C ALA A 266 -11.13 -7.47 -18.56
N ARG A 267 -12.09 -7.86 -19.42
CA ARG A 267 -13.50 -8.06 -19.02
C ARG A 267 -13.67 -9.16 -17.98
N GLU A 268 -12.88 -10.25 -18.06
CA GLU A 268 -12.94 -11.37 -17.12
C GLU A 268 -12.33 -10.95 -15.78
N VAL A 269 -11.13 -10.37 -15.80
CA VAL A 269 -10.45 -9.82 -14.61
C VAL A 269 -11.38 -8.85 -13.86
N MET A 270 -12.01 -7.91 -14.56
CA MET A 270 -12.92 -6.93 -13.95
C MET A 270 -14.25 -7.52 -13.46
N SER A 271 -14.66 -8.70 -13.93
CA SER A 271 -15.89 -9.36 -13.49
C SER A 271 -15.74 -10.12 -12.16
N GLU A 272 -14.51 -10.43 -11.77
CA GLU A 272 -14.19 -11.21 -10.56
C GLU A 272 -14.03 -10.32 -9.32
N VAL A 273 -13.99 -9.01 -9.50
CA VAL A 273 -13.82 -8.07 -8.40
C VAL A 273 -15.03 -8.07 -7.49
N GLY A 274 -14.81 -8.37 -6.22
CA GLY A 274 -15.85 -8.32 -5.19
C GLY A 274 -16.73 -9.59 -5.12
N LYS A 275 -16.29 -10.71 -5.70
CA LYS A 275 -16.85 -12.05 -5.48
C LYS A 275 -16.08 -12.75 -4.38
#